data_795b0e8e503f10c9990acdb58452313e
#
_entry.id   795b0e8e503f10c9990acdb58452313e
#
_cell.length_a   1.000
_cell.length_b   1.000
_cell.length_c   1.000
_cell.angle_alpha   90.00
_cell.angle_beta   90.00
_cell.angle_gamma   90.00
#
_symmetry.space_group_name_H-M   'P 1'
#
loop_
_entity.id
_entity.type
_entity.pdbx_description
1 polymer ?
#
loop_
_entity_poly.entity_id
_entity_poly.type
_entity_poly.pdbx_seq_one_letter_code
_entity_poly.pdbx_strand_id
1 'polypeptide(L)'
;MELKFNIYKDSWMDNGLENFFRILKNLNSCNIELTDTSIKLKIKNKENFIKELIKKIIHEKRQNLLIIEKDEKTGEIKEIKKDHLILQEEKKIGGKVTFKEDLYKPEKTPEIVSKIFELKKGKTRCILCGRAFDKAVKKLQQANYPFVTKIASLSGVRSYKDGRVLSLREYYDNLCPFCYLIGILEWTDDALIYRTFPGDKSFLFLPYFANLRELHDFKKSCIYFGILNNTARYSNICVYPNTNDVENTPGEYSTLLCFYEKFIANATDDVIANNWAILQIPFGAVKNVKIDFINVKEGVLGTIREVYKNGQNFNYIYKELFNKIYFFSENKNTIDWEQTRDIQENLSKAFLLDDFRDFTNCLLPRKGGYVFFSSEVRQALEELIFIWRWRRMGIPKEKLDAIKSVGNIIAKISRNNASLLYKMDKVRAVEEFWSVLREIARKIPGMDEKDLKMIKPTALDELIQLVKDVVKKEKDGWKEVRDLLVVYSSMYYAIDKMPKGGGNQ
;
A
#
# COMPACT_ATOMS: atom_id res chain seq x y z
N MET A 1 16.76 32.85 17.55
CA MET A 1 15.55 32.99 16.75
C MET A 1 14.66 31.79 17.07
N GLU A 2 13.35 32.01 17.28
CA GLU A 2 12.40 30.93 17.58
C GLU A 2 11.40 30.80 16.46
N LEU A 3 11.14 29.56 16.04
CA LEU A 3 10.19 29.19 15.00
C LEU A 3 9.28 28.07 15.49
N LYS A 4 8.02 28.13 15.09
CA LYS A 4 7.05 27.06 15.32
C LYS A 4 6.50 26.60 13.98
N PHE A 5 6.47 25.28 13.77
CA PHE A 5 5.90 24.62 12.60
C PHE A 5 4.79 23.70 13.09
N ASN A 6 3.56 24.04 12.75
CA ASN A 6 2.40 23.21 13.11
C ASN A 6 2.22 22.06 12.10
N ILE A 7 1.61 20.98 12.55
CA ILE A 7 1.15 19.89 11.70
C ILE A 7 0.24 20.44 10.59
N TYR A 8 0.40 19.93 9.38
CA TYR A 8 -0.33 20.39 8.19
C TYR A 8 -1.65 19.66 7.98
N LYS A 9 -1.81 18.48 8.59
CA LYS A 9 -2.90 17.51 8.32
C LYS A 9 -2.88 17.05 6.85
N ASP A 10 -1.70 16.86 6.35
CA ASP A 10 -1.42 16.44 4.98
C ASP A 10 -0.31 15.39 5.02
N SER A 11 -0.55 14.24 4.40
CA SER A 11 0.36 13.09 4.50
C SER A 11 1.76 13.37 3.94
N TRP A 12 1.89 14.17 2.88
CA TRP A 12 3.20 14.56 2.36
C TRP A 12 3.92 15.52 3.30
N MET A 13 3.23 16.60 3.67
CA MET A 13 3.84 17.68 4.44
C MET A 13 4.15 17.27 5.89
N ASP A 14 3.33 16.41 6.49
CA ASP A 14 3.57 15.94 7.85
C ASP A 14 4.72 14.95 7.91
N ASN A 15 4.88 14.09 6.90
CA ASN A 15 6.05 13.25 6.75
C ASN A 15 7.32 14.08 6.51
N GLY A 16 7.25 15.11 5.67
CA GLY A 16 8.35 16.06 5.46
C GLY A 16 8.70 16.85 6.71
N LEU A 17 7.71 17.24 7.50
CA LEU A 17 7.90 17.94 8.77
C LEU A 17 8.58 17.04 9.82
N GLU A 18 8.18 15.78 9.90
CA GLU A 18 8.82 14.80 10.78
C GLU A 18 10.27 14.54 10.35
N ASN A 19 10.53 14.37 9.05
CA ASN A 19 11.90 14.23 8.55
C ASN A 19 12.75 15.48 8.83
N PHE A 20 12.17 16.67 8.69
CA PHE A 20 12.82 17.91 9.06
C PHE A 20 13.19 17.92 10.56
N PHE A 21 12.30 17.45 11.45
CA PHE A 21 12.61 17.27 12.85
C PHE A 21 13.82 16.36 13.07
N ARG A 22 13.87 15.18 12.42
CA ARG A 22 14.99 14.24 12.54
C ARG A 22 16.31 14.85 12.06
N ILE A 23 16.28 15.63 10.99
CA ILE A 23 17.44 16.36 10.48
C ILE A 23 17.91 17.35 11.54
N LEU A 24 17.01 18.17 12.09
CA LEU A 24 17.34 19.23 13.03
C LEU A 24 17.80 18.72 14.41
N LYS A 25 17.28 17.57 14.85
CA LYS A 25 17.67 16.93 16.12
C LYS A 25 19.16 16.62 16.21
N ASN A 26 19.81 16.45 15.07
CA ASN A 26 21.22 16.12 14.97
C ASN A 26 22.12 17.36 14.77
N LEU A 27 21.58 18.59 14.91
CA LEU A 27 22.35 19.84 14.79
C LEU A 27 22.67 20.41 16.18
N ASN A 28 23.93 20.84 16.39
CA ASN A 28 24.36 21.43 17.66
C ASN A 28 23.97 22.89 17.80
N SER A 29 23.74 23.56 16.66
CA SER A 29 23.46 25.02 16.60
C SER A 29 22.01 25.38 16.92
N CYS A 30 21.16 24.43 17.22
CA CYS A 30 19.77 24.67 17.58
C CYS A 30 19.29 23.74 18.70
N ASN A 31 18.19 24.14 19.34
CA ASN A 31 17.40 23.29 20.20
C ASN A 31 16.04 23.03 19.50
N ILE A 32 15.56 21.81 19.57
CA ILE A 32 14.30 21.43 18.93
C ILE A 32 13.43 20.63 19.91
N GLU A 33 12.15 20.91 19.90
CA GLU A 33 11.13 20.20 20.68
C GLU A 33 10.04 19.69 19.75
N LEU A 34 9.69 18.41 19.87
CA LEU A 34 8.56 17.78 19.19
C LEU A 34 7.37 17.71 20.14
N THR A 35 6.23 18.18 19.67
CA THR A 35 4.93 18.03 20.35
C THR A 35 3.98 17.27 19.43
N ASP A 36 2.81 16.89 19.95
CA ASP A 36 1.79 16.18 19.17
C ASP A 36 1.33 16.96 17.93
N THR A 37 1.37 18.29 17.99
CA THR A 37 0.82 19.17 16.95
C THR A 37 1.85 20.10 16.30
N SER A 38 3.09 20.10 16.76
CA SER A 38 4.09 21.05 16.24
C SER A 38 5.54 20.71 16.58
N ILE A 39 6.42 21.32 15.81
CA ILE A 39 7.86 21.38 16.10
C ILE A 39 8.18 22.82 16.54
N LYS A 40 8.90 22.98 17.66
CA LYS A 40 9.45 24.24 18.10
C LYS A 40 10.96 24.22 17.91
N LEU A 41 11.48 25.17 17.15
CA LEU A 41 12.88 25.31 16.80
C LEU A 41 13.44 26.60 17.40
N LYS A 42 14.51 26.50 18.23
CA LYS A 42 15.26 27.63 18.77
C LYS A 42 16.67 27.61 18.21
N ILE A 43 16.95 28.50 17.29
CA ILE A 43 18.29 28.66 16.68
C ILE A 43 19.15 29.50 17.60
N LYS A 44 20.31 28.96 18.02
CA LYS A 44 21.30 29.61 18.90
C LYS A 44 22.19 30.56 18.10
N ASN A 45 22.81 30.04 17.03
CA ASN A 45 23.64 30.77 16.10
C ASN A 45 23.18 30.51 14.67
N LYS A 46 22.72 31.55 14.00
CA LYS A 46 22.14 31.41 12.67
C LYS A 46 23.13 30.94 11.61
N GLU A 47 24.34 31.46 11.63
CA GLU A 47 25.36 31.16 10.64
C GLU A 47 25.81 29.68 10.73
N ASN A 48 26.10 29.23 11.94
CA ASN A 48 26.46 27.83 12.19
C ASN A 48 25.29 26.90 11.86
N PHE A 49 24.05 27.28 12.21
CA PHE A 49 22.86 26.55 11.91
C PHE A 49 22.71 26.33 10.39
N ILE A 50 22.87 27.39 9.58
CA ILE A 50 22.78 27.28 8.11
C ILE A 50 23.86 26.34 7.56
N LYS A 51 25.11 26.46 8.05
CA LYS A 51 26.22 25.58 7.63
C LYS A 51 25.95 24.12 7.98
N GLU A 52 25.54 23.84 9.21
CA GLU A 52 25.20 22.46 9.65
C GLU A 52 24.00 21.90 8.88
N LEU A 53 22.93 22.68 8.69
CA LEU A 53 21.73 22.27 7.97
C LEU A 53 22.08 21.91 6.51
N ILE A 54 22.86 22.74 5.83
CA ILE A 54 23.26 22.50 4.44
C ILE A 54 24.13 21.26 4.36
N LYS A 55 25.11 21.10 5.25
CA LYS A 55 25.92 19.90 5.32
C LYS A 55 25.05 18.66 5.47
N LYS A 56 24.09 18.70 6.38
CA LYS A 56 23.19 17.56 6.64
C LYS A 56 22.31 17.25 5.44
N ILE A 57 21.66 18.24 4.84
CA ILE A 57 20.77 18.05 3.70
C ILE A 57 21.53 17.60 2.46
N ILE A 58 22.64 18.28 2.13
CA ILE A 58 23.32 18.07 0.85
C ILE A 58 24.31 16.91 0.91
N HIS A 59 25.07 16.77 1.99
CA HIS A 59 26.16 15.80 2.06
C HIS A 59 25.77 14.46 2.68
N GLU A 60 24.92 14.46 3.71
CA GLU A 60 24.62 13.23 4.45
C GLU A 60 23.36 12.50 3.95
N LYS A 61 22.36 13.23 3.48
CA LYS A 61 21.11 12.64 2.94
C LYS A 61 21.19 12.27 1.44
N ARG A 62 22.32 12.50 0.81
CA ARG A 62 22.62 12.21 -0.60
C ARG A 62 22.48 10.73 -0.97
N GLN A 63 22.79 9.84 -0.05
CA GLN A 63 23.12 8.44 -0.34
C GLN A 63 21.88 7.54 -0.52
N ASN A 64 20.69 8.06 -0.30
CA ASN A 64 19.51 7.24 -0.22
C ASN A 64 18.77 7.02 -1.55
N LEU A 65 19.28 7.57 -2.65
CA LEU A 65 18.63 7.45 -3.97
C LEU A 65 19.44 6.53 -4.87
N LEU A 66 19.00 5.30 -4.99
CA LEU A 66 19.49 4.36 -5.98
C LEU A 66 18.66 4.54 -7.25
N ILE A 67 19.32 4.82 -8.37
CA ILE A 67 18.70 4.82 -9.70
C ILE A 67 19.26 3.64 -10.47
N ILE A 68 18.36 2.87 -11.03
CA ILE A 68 18.71 1.75 -11.92
C ILE A 68 18.31 2.15 -13.33
N GLU A 69 19.26 2.20 -14.25
CA GLU A 69 19.02 2.45 -15.66
C GLU A 69 19.31 1.18 -16.45
N LYS A 70 18.41 0.81 -17.34
CA LYS A 70 18.62 -0.23 -18.32
C LYS A 70 19.05 0.43 -19.64
N ASP A 71 20.17 0.03 -20.19
CA ASP A 71 20.56 0.44 -21.53
C ASP A 71 19.59 -0.19 -22.55
N GLU A 72 18.89 0.65 -23.31
CA GLU A 72 17.89 0.19 -24.29
C GLU A 72 18.50 -0.65 -25.41
N LYS A 73 19.79 -0.47 -25.72
CA LYS A 73 20.46 -1.16 -26.82
C LYS A 73 21.09 -2.48 -26.39
N THR A 74 21.70 -2.51 -25.22
CA THR A 74 22.42 -3.69 -24.71
C THR A 74 21.58 -4.53 -23.76
N GLY A 75 20.51 -3.97 -23.21
CA GLY A 75 19.74 -4.60 -22.14
C GLY A 75 20.46 -4.62 -20.80
N GLU A 76 21.66 -4.05 -20.73
CA GLU A 76 22.50 -4.04 -19.54
C GLU A 76 21.92 -3.14 -18.47
N ILE A 77 21.87 -3.62 -17.24
CA ILE A 77 21.35 -2.90 -16.09
C ILE A 77 22.53 -2.20 -15.41
N LYS A 78 22.48 -0.89 -15.35
CA LYS A 78 23.45 -0.06 -14.62
C LYS A 78 22.82 0.54 -13.39
N GLU A 79 23.42 0.26 -12.25
CA GLU A 79 23.11 0.92 -10.99
C GLU A 79 23.80 2.29 -10.97
N ILE A 80 23.02 3.35 -11.03
CA ILE A 80 23.52 4.71 -10.97
C ILE A 80 23.19 5.29 -9.59
N LYS A 81 24.21 5.40 -8.74
CA LYS A 81 24.11 6.19 -7.52
C LYS A 81 24.10 7.67 -7.91
N LYS A 82 22.93 8.25 -8.11
CA LYS A 82 22.85 9.70 -8.22
C LYS A 82 22.87 10.31 -6.84
N ASP A 83 23.88 11.09 -6.58
CA ASP A 83 24.07 11.97 -5.44
C ASP A 83 23.03 13.09 -5.44
N HIS A 84 21.75 12.85 -5.04
CA HIS A 84 20.81 13.93 -5.31
C HIS A 84 19.78 14.23 -4.24
N LEU A 85 20.06 15.32 -3.61
CA LEU A 85 19.16 16.46 -3.52
C LEU A 85 19.74 17.59 -4.38
N ILE A 86 19.43 17.63 -5.66
CA ILE A 86 19.78 18.77 -6.50
C ILE A 86 18.76 19.87 -6.19
N LEU A 87 19.17 20.81 -5.35
CA LEU A 87 18.39 22.00 -5.11
C LEU A 87 18.65 22.98 -6.25
N GLN A 88 17.62 23.36 -6.97
CA GLN A 88 17.71 24.32 -8.06
C GLN A 88 17.22 25.71 -7.66
N GLU A 89 17.85 26.72 -8.24
CA GLU A 89 17.34 28.08 -8.25
C GLU A 89 16.35 28.27 -9.39
N GLU A 90 15.21 28.90 -9.10
CA GLU A 90 14.28 29.37 -10.14
C GLU A 90 14.93 30.43 -11.01
N LYS A 91 14.95 30.25 -12.33
CA LYS A 91 15.38 31.28 -13.27
C LYS A 91 14.23 31.73 -14.15
N LYS A 92 14.13 33.04 -14.36
CA LYS A 92 13.28 33.65 -15.40
C LYS A 92 14.09 33.79 -16.67
N ILE A 93 13.68 33.07 -17.72
CA ILE A 93 14.23 33.21 -19.06
C ILE A 93 13.10 33.65 -19.99
N GLY A 94 13.22 34.84 -20.59
CA GLY A 94 12.20 35.36 -21.50
C GLY A 94 10.81 35.54 -20.85
N GLY A 95 10.77 35.95 -19.59
CA GLY A 95 9.52 36.15 -18.83
C GLY A 95 8.83 34.85 -18.34
N LYS A 96 9.32 33.69 -18.75
CA LYS A 96 8.84 32.39 -18.29
C LYS A 96 9.75 31.83 -17.18
N VAL A 97 9.15 31.31 -16.14
CA VAL A 97 9.89 30.55 -15.13
C VAL A 97 10.30 29.22 -15.74
N THR A 98 11.60 29.03 -15.90
CA THR A 98 12.18 27.76 -16.35
C THR A 98 13.06 27.19 -15.27
N PHE A 99 12.97 25.87 -15.12
CA PHE A 99 13.86 25.10 -14.27
C PHE A 99 14.90 24.46 -15.18
N LYS A 100 16.16 24.88 -15.05
CA LYS A 100 17.25 24.29 -15.83
C LYS A 100 17.94 23.24 -14.97
N GLU A 101 18.11 22.06 -15.52
CA GLU A 101 18.79 20.92 -14.89
C GLU A 101 20.26 21.23 -14.53
N ASP A 102 20.89 22.15 -15.25
CA ASP A 102 22.31 22.46 -15.12
C ASP A 102 22.64 23.56 -14.09
N LEU A 103 21.69 23.93 -13.24
CA LEU A 103 21.86 25.12 -12.39
C LEU A 103 22.01 24.82 -10.91
N TYR A 104 22.36 23.60 -10.55
CA TYR A 104 22.87 23.35 -9.21
C TYR A 104 24.21 24.10 -9.06
N LYS A 105 24.12 25.24 -8.39
CA LYS A 105 25.29 25.95 -7.90
C LYS A 105 25.34 25.74 -6.39
N PRO A 106 26.14 24.76 -5.92
CA PRO A 106 26.28 24.50 -4.48
C PRO A 106 26.62 25.75 -3.69
N GLU A 107 27.34 26.68 -4.34
CA GLU A 107 27.77 27.93 -3.75
C GLU A 107 26.60 28.88 -3.41
N LYS A 108 25.48 28.78 -4.13
CA LYS A 108 24.29 29.64 -3.90
C LYS A 108 23.31 29.08 -2.88
N THR A 109 23.37 27.78 -2.61
CA THR A 109 22.48 27.12 -1.65
C THR A 109 22.55 27.74 -0.25
N PRO A 110 23.73 28.04 0.31
CA PRO A 110 23.83 28.71 1.60
C PRO A 110 23.12 30.06 1.64
N GLU A 111 23.25 30.86 0.58
CA GLU A 111 22.60 32.19 0.48
C GLU A 111 21.07 32.05 0.45
N ILE A 112 20.55 31.11 -0.34
CA ILE A 112 19.10 30.88 -0.47
C ILE A 112 18.52 30.38 0.87
N VAL A 113 19.16 29.38 1.50
CA VAL A 113 18.73 28.88 2.80
C VAL A 113 18.82 29.96 3.88
N SER A 114 19.89 30.77 3.88
CA SER A 114 20.01 31.92 4.80
C SER A 114 18.85 32.88 4.66
N LYS A 115 18.47 33.24 3.41
CA LYS A 115 17.33 34.13 3.12
C LYS A 115 15.99 33.54 3.55
N ILE A 116 15.80 32.23 3.45
CA ILE A 116 14.61 31.56 3.99
C ILE A 116 14.48 31.81 5.50
N PHE A 117 15.59 31.73 6.24
CA PHE A 117 15.63 31.93 7.68
C PHE A 117 15.78 33.40 8.12
N GLU A 118 15.76 34.36 7.20
CA GLU A 118 15.69 35.81 7.54
C GLU A 118 14.28 36.27 7.90
N LEU A 119 13.27 35.48 7.66
CA LEU A 119 11.87 35.77 8.02
C LEU A 119 11.36 37.13 7.52
N LYS A 120 11.68 37.50 6.29
CA LYS A 120 11.11 38.71 5.68
C LYS A 120 9.60 38.63 5.65
N LYS A 121 8.95 39.51 6.39
CA LYS A 121 7.49 39.62 6.38
C LYS A 121 7.06 40.27 5.06
N GLY A 122 6.14 39.62 4.35
CA GLY A 122 5.52 40.14 3.14
C GLY A 122 4.02 40.22 3.27
N LYS A 123 3.36 40.65 2.19
CA LYS A 123 1.89 40.75 2.14
C LYS A 123 1.21 39.41 1.81
N THR A 124 1.96 38.42 1.29
CA THR A 124 1.42 37.13 0.88
C THR A 124 1.31 36.19 2.07
N ARG A 125 0.19 35.50 2.18
CA ARG A 125 0.00 34.43 3.17
C ARG A 125 0.19 33.07 2.54
N CYS A 126 0.91 32.19 3.22
CA CYS A 126 1.09 30.81 2.78
C CYS A 126 -0.23 30.05 2.87
N ILE A 127 -0.57 29.35 1.81
CA ILE A 127 -1.81 28.56 1.73
C ILE A 127 -1.79 27.33 2.63
N LEU A 128 -0.61 26.81 3.01
CA LEU A 128 -0.49 25.65 3.90
C LEU A 128 -0.43 26.05 5.37
N CYS A 129 0.49 26.95 5.76
CA CYS A 129 0.73 27.26 7.17
C CYS A 129 0.19 28.63 7.61
N GLY A 130 -0.42 29.42 6.71
CA GLY A 130 -0.93 30.76 7.00
C GLY A 130 0.13 31.84 7.26
N ARG A 131 1.43 31.50 7.26
CA ARG A 131 2.52 32.45 7.54
C ARG A 131 2.61 33.51 6.47
N ALA A 132 2.75 34.78 6.89
CA ALA A 132 3.03 35.88 5.99
C ALA A 132 4.49 35.80 5.49
N PHE A 133 4.72 36.01 4.20
CA PHE A 133 6.04 35.93 3.58
C PHE A 133 6.20 36.89 2.41
N ASP A 134 7.43 37.18 2.07
CA ASP A 134 7.80 37.95 0.89
C ASP A 134 8.01 37.03 -0.31
N LYS A 135 7.25 37.24 -1.39
CA LYS A 135 7.38 36.49 -2.65
C LYS A 135 8.75 36.65 -3.32
N ALA A 136 9.49 37.72 -3.01
CA ALA A 136 10.83 37.92 -3.54
C ALA A 136 11.87 36.94 -2.95
N VAL A 137 11.56 36.28 -1.83
CA VAL A 137 12.44 35.26 -1.26
C VAL A 137 12.43 34.02 -2.14
N LYS A 138 13.60 33.72 -2.71
CA LYS A 138 13.79 32.55 -3.56
C LYS A 138 13.53 31.26 -2.82
N LYS A 139 12.98 30.29 -3.53
CA LYS A 139 12.73 28.94 -3.03
C LYS A 139 13.74 27.97 -3.64
N LEU A 140 14.15 26.99 -2.84
CA LEU A 140 14.92 25.87 -3.36
C LEU A 140 13.99 24.88 -4.06
N GLN A 141 14.46 24.31 -5.14
CA GLN A 141 13.71 23.30 -5.87
C GLN A 141 14.58 22.08 -6.15
N GLN A 142 13.95 20.94 -6.29
CA GLN A 142 14.64 19.72 -6.64
C GLN A 142 14.52 19.44 -8.14
N ALA A 143 15.67 19.41 -8.82
CA ALA A 143 15.76 19.39 -10.27
C ALA A 143 15.24 18.12 -10.92
N ASN A 144 15.57 16.99 -10.36
CA ASN A 144 15.45 15.68 -11.04
C ASN A 144 14.19 14.89 -10.66
N TYR A 145 13.27 15.48 -9.90
CA TYR A 145 12.03 14.80 -9.60
C TYR A 145 10.86 15.47 -10.30
N PRO A 146 10.08 14.71 -11.06
CA PRO A 146 8.88 15.22 -11.73
C PRO A 146 7.85 15.80 -10.76
N PHE A 147 8.15 15.73 -9.47
CA PHE A 147 7.29 16.10 -8.38
C PHE A 147 7.40 17.52 -7.89
N VAL A 148 8.49 18.21 -8.13
CA VAL A 148 8.68 19.54 -7.56
C VAL A 148 7.60 20.51 -8.05
N THR A 149 7.18 20.37 -9.30
CA THR A 149 6.04 21.12 -9.84
C THR A 149 4.68 20.50 -9.48
N LYS A 150 4.67 19.29 -8.91
CA LYS A 150 3.45 18.51 -8.61
C LYS A 150 3.23 18.27 -7.12
N ILE A 151 4.16 18.67 -6.23
CA ILE A 151 3.99 18.61 -4.77
C ILE A 151 2.64 19.22 -4.37
N ALA A 152 2.27 20.31 -4.99
CA ALA A 152 0.98 20.95 -4.82
C ALA A 152 -0.22 20.06 -5.19
N SER A 153 -0.02 19.16 -6.15
CA SER A 153 -1.06 18.21 -6.58
C SER A 153 -1.09 16.98 -5.67
N LEU A 154 0.03 16.66 -4.99
CA LEU A 154 0.16 15.52 -4.11
C LEU A 154 -0.46 15.77 -2.74
N SER A 155 -0.30 16.98 -2.21
CA SER A 155 -0.90 17.36 -0.94
C SER A 155 -2.44 17.36 -0.96
N GLY A 156 -3.05 17.13 -2.12
CA GLY A 156 -4.52 17.20 -2.27
C GLY A 156 -5.10 18.61 -2.07
N VAL A 157 -4.27 19.56 -1.61
CA VAL A 157 -4.67 20.94 -1.32
C VAL A 157 -4.62 21.76 -2.60
N ARG A 158 -5.51 21.46 -3.51
CA ARG A 158 -5.87 22.44 -4.52
C ARG A 158 -6.83 23.42 -3.89
N SER A 159 -6.27 24.49 -3.29
CA SER A 159 -7.09 25.56 -2.77
C SER A 159 -7.99 26.13 -3.86
N TYR A 160 -9.28 26.20 -3.57
CA TYR A 160 -10.19 26.92 -4.45
C TYR A 160 -10.08 28.42 -4.15
N LYS A 161 -9.81 29.19 -5.18
CA LYS A 161 -9.91 30.64 -5.13
C LYS A 161 -10.95 31.06 -6.16
N ASP A 162 -11.90 31.86 -5.75
CA ASP A 162 -12.98 32.35 -6.61
C ASP A 162 -13.74 31.21 -7.34
N GLY A 163 -13.94 30.09 -6.64
CA GLY A 163 -14.64 28.93 -7.20
C GLY A 163 -13.85 28.08 -8.19
N ARG A 164 -12.59 28.39 -8.43
CA ARG A 164 -11.69 27.61 -9.32
C ARG A 164 -10.52 26.99 -8.58
N VAL A 165 -10.04 25.88 -9.12
CA VAL A 165 -8.82 25.22 -8.64
C VAL A 165 -7.62 26.07 -9.02
N LEU A 166 -6.71 26.34 -8.07
CA LEU A 166 -5.47 27.04 -8.34
C LEU A 166 -4.60 26.26 -9.36
N SER A 167 -4.00 26.99 -10.29
CA SER A 167 -2.94 26.41 -11.14
C SER A 167 -1.72 26.04 -10.29
N LEU A 168 -0.88 25.12 -10.78
CA LEU A 168 0.38 24.76 -10.11
C LEU A 168 1.27 25.97 -9.82
N ARG A 169 1.28 26.95 -10.73
CA ARG A 169 2.04 28.18 -10.55
C ARG A 169 1.47 29.04 -9.43
N GLU A 170 0.15 29.25 -9.41
CA GLU A 170 -0.50 30.02 -8.35
C GLU A 170 -0.29 29.37 -6.98
N TYR A 171 -0.38 28.04 -6.92
CA TYR A 171 -0.08 27.28 -5.72
C TYR A 171 1.36 27.52 -5.27
N TYR A 172 2.34 27.34 -6.16
CA TYR A 172 3.75 27.56 -5.89
C TYR A 172 4.02 29.00 -5.40
N ASP A 173 3.45 30.00 -6.07
CA ASP A 173 3.61 31.41 -5.72
C ASP A 173 3.01 31.78 -4.35
N ASN A 174 2.04 31.02 -3.87
CA ASN A 174 1.40 31.22 -2.57
C ASN A 174 1.89 30.26 -1.48
N LEU A 175 2.90 29.45 -1.74
CA LEU A 175 3.56 28.61 -0.78
C LEU A 175 4.77 29.34 -0.19
N CYS A 176 4.91 29.41 1.15
CA CYS A 176 6.08 30.06 1.73
C CYS A 176 7.35 29.21 1.54
N PRO A 177 8.54 29.82 1.55
CA PRO A 177 9.82 29.10 1.37
C PRO A 177 10.06 27.98 2.39
N PHE A 178 9.56 28.10 3.63
CA PHE A 178 9.67 27.03 4.62
C PHE A 178 8.85 25.81 4.27
N CYS A 179 7.57 25.98 3.92
CA CYS A 179 6.72 24.86 3.53
C CYS A 179 7.28 24.18 2.29
N TYR A 180 7.83 24.96 1.38
CA TYR A 180 8.48 24.41 0.20
C TYR A 180 9.71 23.58 0.55
N LEU A 181 10.57 24.09 1.45
CA LEU A 181 11.75 23.36 1.95
C LEU A 181 11.33 22.05 2.62
N ILE A 182 10.34 22.10 3.52
CA ILE A 182 9.83 20.91 4.23
C ILE A 182 9.32 19.86 3.23
N GLY A 183 8.54 20.27 2.22
CA GLY A 183 8.03 19.37 1.19
C GLY A 183 9.12 18.75 0.33
N ILE A 184 10.20 19.48 0.05
CA ILE A 184 11.37 18.93 -0.66
C ILE A 184 12.11 17.91 0.20
N LEU A 185 12.27 18.20 1.49
CA LEU A 185 13.01 17.34 2.41
C LEU A 185 12.36 15.96 2.58
N GLU A 186 11.08 15.80 2.27
CA GLU A 186 10.43 14.48 2.27
C GLU A 186 11.16 13.49 1.35
N TRP A 187 11.72 13.92 0.24
CA TRP A 187 12.52 13.06 -0.65
C TRP A 187 13.81 12.53 -0.02
N THR A 188 14.27 13.14 1.06
CA THR A 188 15.46 12.69 1.79
C THR A 188 15.11 11.76 2.94
N ASP A 189 13.83 11.42 3.09
CA ASP A 189 13.36 10.59 4.18
C ASP A 189 13.86 9.15 4.02
N ASP A 190 14.61 8.68 5.01
CA ASP A 190 15.10 7.32 5.12
C ASP A 190 14.03 6.34 5.61
N ALA A 191 12.94 6.85 6.19
CA ALA A 191 11.77 6.09 6.59
C ALA A 191 10.67 6.05 5.51
N LEU A 192 10.99 6.42 4.28
CA LEU A 192 10.06 6.44 3.17
C LEU A 192 9.99 5.07 2.49
N ILE A 193 8.79 4.52 2.34
CA ILE A 193 8.58 3.34 1.51
C ILE A 193 8.35 3.80 0.08
N TYR A 194 9.26 3.40 -0.79
CA TYR A 194 9.18 3.67 -2.21
C TYR A 194 9.42 2.40 -2.99
N ARG A 195 8.56 2.09 -3.94
CA ARG A 195 8.66 0.88 -4.70
C ARG A 195 8.29 1.06 -6.17
N THR A 196 9.05 0.42 -7.03
CA THR A 196 8.82 0.38 -8.47
C THR A 196 8.43 -1.04 -8.88
N PHE A 197 7.42 -1.15 -9.74
CA PHE A 197 6.88 -2.42 -10.23
C PHE A 197 7.10 -2.57 -11.72
N PRO A 198 7.05 -3.79 -12.28
CA PRO A 198 7.08 -4.00 -13.72
C PRO A 198 6.01 -3.18 -14.43
N GLY A 199 6.34 -2.62 -15.62
CA GLY A 199 5.46 -1.75 -16.38
C GLY A 199 5.51 -0.28 -15.95
N ASP A 200 6.66 0.17 -15.44
CA ASP A 200 6.98 1.57 -15.11
C ASP A 200 6.04 2.21 -14.08
N LYS A 201 5.54 1.41 -13.14
CA LYS A 201 4.69 1.90 -12.06
C LYS A 201 5.51 2.03 -10.78
N SER A 202 5.66 3.25 -10.30
CA SER A 202 6.32 3.54 -9.02
C SER A 202 5.31 4.09 -8.03
N PHE A 203 5.41 3.65 -6.79
CA PHE A 203 4.52 4.05 -5.71
C PHE A 203 5.31 4.54 -4.51
N LEU A 204 4.76 5.54 -3.88
CA LEU A 204 5.22 6.11 -2.64
C LEU A 204 4.16 5.87 -1.56
N PHE A 205 4.58 5.32 -0.44
CA PHE A 205 3.70 5.00 0.67
C PHE A 205 3.96 5.98 1.81
N LEU A 206 2.99 6.82 2.10
CA LEU A 206 3.07 7.81 3.15
C LEU A 206 2.16 7.42 4.30
N PRO A 207 2.69 7.08 5.47
CA PRO A 207 1.87 6.85 6.66
C PRO A 207 1.21 8.17 7.08
N TYR A 208 -0.03 8.11 7.54
CA TYR A 208 -0.76 9.25 8.05
C TYR A 208 -1.14 9.05 9.51
N PHE A 209 -0.76 10.01 10.32
CA PHE A 209 -1.10 10.10 11.74
C PHE A 209 -1.72 11.46 12.03
N ALA A 210 -2.69 11.50 12.93
CA ALA A 210 -3.25 12.77 13.42
C ALA A 210 -2.29 13.49 14.39
N ASN A 211 -1.29 12.78 14.89
CA ASN A 211 -0.33 13.19 15.90
C ASN A 211 1.10 13.05 15.36
N LEU A 212 1.87 14.13 15.44
CA LEU A 212 3.23 14.17 14.88
C LEU A 212 4.23 13.32 15.70
N ARG A 213 3.97 13.15 17.00
CA ARG A 213 4.81 12.30 17.87
C ARG A 213 4.61 10.83 17.53
N GLU A 214 3.38 10.40 17.32
CA GLU A 214 3.08 9.02 16.87
C GLU A 214 3.73 8.73 15.51
N LEU A 215 3.67 9.68 14.57
CA LEU A 215 4.37 9.55 13.28
C LEU A 215 5.89 9.40 13.47
N HIS A 216 6.48 10.17 14.40
CA HIS A 216 7.90 10.07 14.71
C HIS A 216 8.25 8.71 15.35
N ASP A 217 7.48 8.26 16.32
CA ASP A 217 7.70 6.97 16.99
C ASP A 217 7.58 5.81 16.01
N PHE A 218 6.55 5.82 15.16
CA PHE A 218 6.39 4.85 14.07
C PHE A 218 7.62 4.80 13.14
N LYS A 219 8.05 5.95 12.62
CA LYS A 219 9.21 6.01 11.73
C LYS A 219 10.50 5.59 12.42
N LYS A 220 10.66 5.95 13.69
CA LYS A 220 11.81 5.53 14.50
C LYS A 220 11.86 4.00 14.62
N SER A 221 10.74 3.34 14.87
CA SER A 221 10.66 1.89 14.92
C SER A 221 10.99 1.27 13.56
N CYS A 222 10.44 1.80 12.46
CA CYS A 222 10.77 1.34 11.11
C CYS A 222 12.26 1.40 10.81
N ILE A 223 12.94 2.48 11.19
CA ILE A 223 14.38 2.66 10.99
C ILE A 223 15.17 1.70 11.90
N TYR A 224 14.81 1.65 13.19
CA TYR A 224 15.51 0.82 14.18
C TYR A 224 15.50 -0.66 13.81
N PHE A 225 14.36 -1.18 13.38
CA PHE A 225 14.22 -2.58 13.01
C PHE A 225 14.59 -2.87 11.54
N GLY A 226 15.00 -1.87 10.77
CA GLY A 226 15.37 -2.05 9.37
C GLY A 226 14.22 -2.59 8.49
N ILE A 227 12.97 -2.29 8.85
CA ILE A 227 11.78 -2.82 8.17
C ILE A 227 11.66 -2.30 6.75
N LEU A 228 12.21 -1.10 6.50
CA LEU A 228 12.17 -0.43 5.23
C LEU A 228 13.43 -0.77 4.41
N ASN A 229 13.28 -1.60 3.41
CA ASN A 229 14.34 -1.82 2.43
C ASN A 229 14.38 -0.64 1.46
N ASN A 230 15.38 0.20 1.63
CA ASN A 230 15.62 1.40 0.82
C ASN A 230 16.27 1.08 -0.54
N THR A 231 15.83 0.04 -1.21
CA THR A 231 16.32 -0.29 -2.55
C THR A 231 15.56 0.48 -3.60
N ALA A 232 16.20 0.91 -4.65
CA ALA A 232 15.71 1.56 -5.87
C ALA A 232 14.54 2.52 -5.68
N ARG A 233 14.85 3.79 -5.50
CA ARG A 233 13.83 4.82 -5.24
C ARG A 233 13.27 5.50 -6.48
N TYR A 234 13.99 5.51 -7.58
CA TYR A 234 13.57 6.09 -8.85
C TYR A 234 14.29 5.45 -10.02
N SER A 235 13.56 5.10 -11.06
CA SER A 235 14.12 4.64 -12.32
C SER A 235 13.29 5.14 -13.49
N ASN A 236 13.93 5.57 -14.56
CA ASN A 236 13.26 5.80 -15.84
C ASN A 236 12.80 4.48 -16.47
N ILE A 237 13.41 3.38 -16.05
CA ILE A 237 13.08 2.03 -16.48
C ILE A 237 13.03 1.17 -15.23
N CYS A 238 11.86 0.63 -14.95
CA CYS A 238 11.62 -0.23 -13.82
C CYS A 238 12.35 -1.54 -13.95
N VAL A 239 13.50 -1.64 -13.31
CA VAL A 239 14.15 -2.92 -13.10
C VAL A 239 14.27 -3.15 -11.60
N TYR A 240 13.66 -4.21 -11.11
CA TYR A 240 13.91 -4.68 -9.77
C TYR A 240 15.37 -5.07 -9.63
N PRO A 241 16.10 -4.53 -8.65
CA PRO A 241 17.27 -5.24 -8.20
C PRO A 241 16.77 -6.59 -7.68
N ASN A 242 17.32 -7.66 -8.23
CA ASN A 242 17.17 -9.02 -7.72
C ASN A 242 17.92 -9.10 -6.37
N THR A 243 17.41 -8.42 -5.37
CA THR A 243 17.90 -8.57 -4.01
C THR A 243 17.06 -9.69 -3.41
N ASN A 244 17.71 -10.73 -2.94
CA ASN A 244 17.10 -11.94 -2.36
C ASN A 244 16.13 -11.64 -1.20
N ASP A 245 16.06 -10.39 -0.73
CA ASP A 245 15.26 -9.93 0.39
C ASP A 245 14.03 -9.10 -0.01
N VAL A 246 13.90 -8.71 -1.28
CA VAL A 246 12.70 -8.01 -1.74
C VAL A 246 11.71 -9.05 -2.21
N GLU A 247 10.72 -9.30 -1.40
CA GLU A 247 9.60 -10.14 -1.76
C GLU A 247 9.04 -9.69 -3.10
N ASN A 248 8.78 -10.65 -3.97
CA ASN A 248 8.28 -10.44 -5.34
C ASN A 248 6.81 -10.05 -5.29
N THR A 249 6.51 -8.89 -4.69
CA THR A 249 5.15 -8.38 -4.59
C THR A 249 4.72 -7.73 -5.90
N PRO A 250 3.55 -8.07 -6.44
CA PRO A 250 3.10 -7.59 -7.76
C PRO A 250 2.57 -6.16 -7.75
N GLY A 251 2.21 -5.60 -6.60
CA GLY A 251 1.62 -4.28 -6.52
C GLY A 251 1.70 -3.61 -5.16
N GLU A 252 0.95 -2.53 -5.01
CA GLU A 252 0.98 -1.67 -3.82
C GLU A 252 0.38 -2.32 -2.58
N TYR A 253 -0.71 -3.09 -2.71
CA TYR A 253 -1.36 -3.72 -1.56
C TYR A 253 -0.58 -4.91 -1.03
N SER A 254 -0.02 -5.73 -1.91
CA SER A 254 0.86 -6.83 -1.52
C SER A 254 2.13 -6.32 -0.84
N THR A 255 2.68 -5.18 -1.31
CA THR A 255 3.80 -4.51 -0.65
C THR A 255 3.43 -4.04 0.75
N LEU A 256 2.26 -3.42 0.90
CA LEU A 256 1.79 -2.96 2.21
C LEU A 256 1.52 -4.12 3.17
N LEU A 257 0.97 -5.22 2.68
CA LEU A 257 0.77 -6.44 3.47
C LEU A 257 2.11 -7.00 3.98
N CYS A 258 3.11 -7.15 3.11
CA CYS A 258 4.46 -7.57 3.50
C CYS A 258 5.10 -6.61 4.52
N PHE A 259 4.88 -5.31 4.36
CA PHE A 259 5.34 -4.33 5.34
C PHE A 259 4.73 -4.60 6.71
N TYR A 260 3.41 -4.82 6.80
CA TYR A 260 2.74 -5.12 8.07
C TYR A 260 3.25 -6.42 8.70
N GLU A 261 3.47 -7.46 7.90
CA GLU A 261 4.02 -8.72 8.37
C GLU A 261 5.41 -8.52 8.99
N LYS A 262 6.29 -7.80 8.32
CA LYS A 262 7.62 -7.48 8.84
C LYS A 262 7.55 -6.58 10.07
N PHE A 263 6.68 -5.57 10.06
CA PHE A 263 6.52 -4.68 11.20
C PHE A 263 6.07 -5.45 12.44
N ILE A 264 5.03 -6.26 12.32
CA ILE A 264 4.49 -7.06 13.41
C ILE A 264 5.49 -8.09 13.91
N ALA A 265 6.29 -8.67 13.02
CA ALA A 265 7.33 -9.63 13.42
C ALA A 265 8.46 -9.01 14.25
N ASN A 266 8.75 -7.72 14.05
CA ASN A 266 9.88 -7.05 14.70
C ASN A 266 9.47 -6.04 15.78
N ALA A 267 8.29 -5.43 15.67
CA ALA A 267 7.82 -4.32 16.50
C ALA A 267 6.38 -4.54 16.98
N THR A 268 6.15 -5.62 17.71
CA THR A 268 4.81 -6.10 18.09
C THR A 268 3.99 -5.13 18.93
N ASP A 269 4.65 -4.32 19.78
CA ASP A 269 4.00 -3.41 20.73
C ASP A 269 4.18 -1.94 20.36
N ASP A 270 4.82 -1.64 19.23
CA ASP A 270 5.06 -0.28 18.78
C ASP A 270 3.83 0.32 18.10
N VAL A 271 3.84 1.65 17.99
CA VAL A 271 2.84 2.39 17.23
C VAL A 271 2.88 1.96 15.76
N ILE A 272 1.73 1.57 15.23
CA ILE A 272 1.59 1.11 13.83
C ILE A 272 0.70 2.07 13.04
N ALA A 273 1.06 2.32 11.79
CA ALA A 273 0.25 3.15 10.90
C ALA A 273 -0.95 2.38 10.36
N ASN A 274 -2.15 2.85 10.64
CA ASN A 274 -3.39 2.31 10.09
C ASN A 274 -3.82 3.02 8.80
N ASN A 275 -3.42 4.28 8.64
CA ASN A 275 -3.81 5.11 7.51
C ASN A 275 -2.59 5.37 6.62
N TRP A 276 -2.80 5.23 5.33
CA TRP A 276 -1.77 5.45 4.31
C TRP A 276 -2.30 6.27 3.14
N ALA A 277 -1.45 7.14 2.61
CA ALA A 277 -1.63 7.70 1.28
C ALA A 277 -0.63 7.00 0.35
N ILE A 278 -1.13 6.27 -0.64
CA ILE A 278 -0.32 5.60 -1.65
C ILE A 278 -0.36 6.45 -2.92
N LEU A 279 0.78 6.98 -3.31
CA LEU A 279 0.92 7.84 -4.46
C LEU A 279 1.55 7.08 -5.61
N GLN A 280 0.82 6.97 -6.73
CA GLN A 280 1.43 6.50 -7.96
C GLN A 280 2.23 7.63 -8.58
N ILE A 281 3.54 7.42 -8.71
CA ILE A 281 4.44 8.38 -9.31
C ILE A 281 4.35 8.26 -10.84
N PRO A 282 3.98 9.35 -11.54
CA PRO A 282 3.93 9.31 -12.99
C PRO A 282 5.32 9.41 -13.59
N PHE A 283 5.58 8.62 -14.63
CA PHE A 283 6.70 8.81 -15.52
C PHE A 283 6.38 9.87 -16.57
N GLY A 284 7.35 10.73 -16.88
CA GLY A 284 7.22 11.76 -17.89
C GLY A 284 6.22 12.88 -17.56
N ALA A 285 5.64 13.50 -18.60
CA ALA A 285 4.77 14.67 -18.49
C ALA A 285 3.31 14.32 -18.12
N VAL A 286 3.10 13.50 -17.12
CA VAL A 286 1.74 13.09 -16.70
C VAL A 286 1.04 14.22 -15.95
N LYS A 287 -0.19 14.51 -16.34
CA LYS A 287 -0.98 15.62 -15.79
C LYS A 287 -1.60 15.32 -14.43
N ASN A 288 -1.88 14.06 -14.11
CA ASN A 288 -2.58 13.65 -12.89
C ASN A 288 -1.76 12.63 -12.10
N VAL A 289 -1.65 12.85 -10.80
CA VAL A 289 -1.11 11.88 -9.85
C VAL A 289 -2.28 11.12 -9.26
N LYS A 290 -2.23 9.80 -9.32
CA LYS A 290 -3.20 8.94 -8.65
C LYS A 290 -2.79 8.80 -7.18
N ILE A 291 -3.73 9.06 -6.28
CA ILE A 291 -3.55 8.92 -4.84
C ILE A 291 -4.66 8.02 -4.34
N ASP A 292 -4.30 6.93 -3.69
CA ASP A 292 -5.23 6.04 -3.00
C ASP A 292 -5.04 6.20 -1.48
N PHE A 293 -6.12 6.45 -0.76
CA PHE A 293 -6.12 6.50 0.70
C PHE A 293 -6.62 5.17 1.24
N ILE A 294 -5.80 4.54 2.07
CA ILE A 294 -6.10 3.23 2.64
C ILE A 294 -6.19 3.37 4.16
N ASN A 295 -7.26 2.82 4.71
CA ASN A 295 -7.40 2.60 6.14
C ASN A 295 -7.42 1.10 6.42
N VAL A 296 -6.37 0.58 7.05
CA VAL A 296 -6.29 -0.82 7.47
C VAL A 296 -6.93 -0.95 8.84
N LYS A 297 -8.00 -1.71 8.93
CA LYS A 297 -8.75 -1.87 10.19
C LYS A 297 -7.95 -2.63 11.23
N GLU A 298 -8.12 -2.29 12.51
CA GLU A 298 -7.47 -2.97 13.62
C GLU A 298 -7.74 -4.48 13.64
N GLY A 299 -8.92 -4.90 13.22
CA GLY A 299 -9.24 -6.32 13.11
C GLY A 299 -8.39 -7.08 12.08
N VAL A 300 -7.96 -6.43 11.01
CA VAL A 300 -7.03 -7.01 10.02
C VAL A 300 -5.63 -7.12 10.63
N LEU A 301 -5.16 -6.06 11.30
CA LEU A 301 -3.90 -6.08 12.02
C LEU A 301 -3.88 -7.16 13.11
N GLY A 302 -4.99 -7.31 13.84
CA GLY A 302 -5.19 -8.39 14.81
C GLY A 302 -5.09 -9.76 14.15
N THR A 303 -5.64 -9.94 12.96
CA THR A 303 -5.51 -11.18 12.18
C THR A 303 -4.06 -11.46 11.80
N ILE A 304 -3.32 -10.46 11.31
CA ILE A 304 -1.89 -10.63 10.98
C ILE A 304 -1.08 -11.01 12.23
N ARG A 305 -1.31 -10.34 13.38
CA ARG A 305 -0.67 -10.67 14.66
C ARG A 305 -0.97 -12.10 15.11
N GLU A 306 -2.23 -12.53 14.98
CA GLU A 306 -2.65 -13.88 15.35
C GLU A 306 -2.01 -14.95 14.47
N VAL A 307 -1.99 -14.73 13.15
CA VAL A 307 -1.31 -15.62 12.19
C VAL A 307 0.18 -15.72 12.52
N TYR A 308 0.84 -14.59 12.75
CA TYR A 308 2.27 -14.57 13.07
C TYR A 308 2.59 -15.33 14.37
N LYS A 309 1.79 -15.15 15.43
CA LYS A 309 2.04 -15.73 16.75
C LYS A 309 1.59 -17.19 16.88
N ASN A 310 0.47 -17.53 16.27
CA ASN A 310 -0.26 -18.78 16.53
C ASN A 310 -0.61 -19.57 15.26
N GLY A 311 -0.11 -19.16 14.09
CA GLY A 311 -0.31 -19.88 12.85
C GLY A 311 0.29 -21.29 12.90
N GLN A 312 -0.50 -22.30 12.50
CA GLN A 312 -0.08 -23.70 12.49
C GLN A 312 0.49 -24.12 11.12
N ASN A 313 -0.07 -23.56 10.04
CA ASN A 313 0.32 -23.89 8.68
C ASN A 313 1.19 -22.83 8.03
N PHE A 314 1.19 -21.59 8.54
CA PHE A 314 1.96 -20.47 8.01
C PHE A 314 2.04 -19.33 9.03
N ASN A 315 3.06 -18.46 8.88
CA ASN A 315 3.24 -17.27 9.72
C ASN A 315 3.15 -15.96 8.93
N TYR A 316 3.29 -16.02 7.60
CA TYR A 316 3.24 -14.85 6.71
C TYR A 316 2.19 -15.06 5.62
N ILE A 317 1.16 -14.19 5.61
CA ILE A 317 -0.02 -14.30 4.73
C ILE A 317 0.37 -14.13 3.27
N TYR A 318 1.18 -13.09 2.95
CA TYR A 318 1.60 -12.90 1.58
C TYR A 318 2.64 -13.93 1.15
N LYS A 319 3.76 -13.98 1.86
CA LYS A 319 4.93 -14.78 1.48
C LYS A 319 4.66 -16.29 1.41
N GLU A 320 3.89 -16.81 2.34
CA GLU A 320 3.67 -18.25 2.49
C GLU A 320 2.33 -18.71 1.94
N LEU A 321 1.38 -17.79 1.72
CA LEU A 321 0.05 -18.13 1.25
C LEU A 321 -0.28 -17.46 -0.08
N PHE A 322 -0.45 -16.13 -0.17
CA PHE A 322 -0.94 -15.49 -1.40
C PHE A 322 0.03 -15.61 -2.56
N ASN A 323 1.34 -15.54 -2.30
CA ASN A 323 2.36 -15.71 -3.33
C ASN A 323 2.38 -17.12 -3.97
N LYS A 324 1.75 -18.11 -3.33
CA LYS A 324 1.63 -19.49 -3.82
C LYS A 324 0.27 -19.80 -4.46
N ILE A 325 -0.53 -18.77 -4.74
CA ILE A 325 -1.79 -18.87 -5.46
C ILE A 325 -1.55 -18.44 -6.90
N TYR A 326 -1.89 -19.27 -7.86
CA TYR A 326 -1.59 -19.09 -9.28
C TYR A 326 -2.87 -19.11 -10.12
N PHE A 327 -2.80 -18.58 -11.34
CA PHE A 327 -3.85 -18.71 -12.33
C PHE A 327 -3.39 -19.62 -13.47
N PHE A 328 -4.14 -20.66 -13.70
CA PHE A 328 -3.91 -21.59 -14.82
C PHE A 328 -4.81 -21.22 -16.00
N SER A 329 -4.20 -20.94 -17.15
CA SER A 329 -4.91 -20.68 -18.38
C SER A 329 -5.20 -22.01 -19.10
N GLU A 330 -6.48 -22.40 -19.18
CA GLU A 330 -6.90 -23.60 -19.92
C GLU A 330 -6.60 -23.49 -21.43
N ASN A 331 -6.66 -22.26 -21.98
CA ASN A 331 -6.38 -22.03 -23.41
C ASN A 331 -4.90 -22.20 -23.75
N LYS A 332 -4.00 -21.79 -22.86
CA LYS A 332 -2.54 -21.89 -23.05
C LYS A 332 -1.95 -23.15 -22.43
N ASN A 333 -2.73 -23.86 -21.63
CA ASN A 333 -2.31 -25.03 -20.84
C ASN A 333 -1.06 -24.76 -19.97
N THR A 334 -0.97 -23.57 -19.38
CA THR A 334 0.15 -23.11 -18.56
C THR A 334 -0.28 -22.05 -17.57
N ILE A 335 0.60 -21.72 -16.62
CA ILE A 335 0.41 -20.60 -15.69
C ILE A 335 0.43 -19.28 -16.46
N ASP A 336 -0.60 -18.46 -16.27
CA ASP A 336 -0.63 -17.09 -16.74
C ASP A 336 -0.11 -16.16 -15.62
N TRP A 337 1.14 -15.72 -15.75
CA TRP A 337 1.82 -14.93 -14.75
C TRP A 337 1.25 -13.51 -14.59
N GLU A 338 0.64 -12.94 -15.62
CA GLU A 338 -0.02 -11.63 -15.52
C GLU A 338 -1.27 -11.73 -14.65
N GLN A 339 -2.15 -12.69 -14.96
CA GLN A 339 -3.32 -12.93 -14.14
C GLN A 339 -3.00 -13.44 -12.74
N THR A 340 -1.92 -14.20 -12.57
CA THR A 340 -1.42 -14.62 -11.26
C THR A 340 -1.10 -13.40 -10.40
N ARG A 341 -0.32 -12.46 -10.93
CA ARG A 341 0.02 -11.22 -10.21
C ARG A 341 -1.21 -10.39 -9.86
N ASP A 342 -2.15 -10.29 -10.78
CA ASP A 342 -3.41 -9.58 -10.53
C ASP A 342 -4.24 -10.22 -9.40
N ILE A 343 -4.28 -11.55 -9.35
CA ILE A 343 -4.99 -12.27 -8.27
C ILE A 343 -4.30 -12.04 -6.93
N GLN A 344 -2.98 -12.19 -6.87
CA GLN A 344 -2.20 -11.99 -5.64
C GLN A 344 -2.35 -10.57 -5.09
N GLU A 345 -2.35 -9.58 -5.97
CA GLU A 345 -2.56 -8.18 -5.61
C GLU A 345 -3.99 -7.93 -5.11
N ASN A 346 -4.99 -8.45 -5.82
CA ASN A 346 -6.39 -8.29 -5.43
C ASN A 346 -6.74 -9.04 -4.14
N LEU A 347 -6.14 -10.21 -3.87
CA LEU A 347 -6.26 -10.90 -2.58
C LEU A 347 -5.69 -10.04 -1.44
N SER A 348 -4.50 -9.47 -1.64
CA SER A 348 -3.86 -8.58 -0.67
C SER A 348 -4.70 -7.34 -0.41
N LYS A 349 -5.25 -6.73 -1.48
CA LYS A 349 -6.16 -5.59 -1.39
C LYS A 349 -7.41 -5.91 -0.59
N ALA A 350 -8.11 -6.98 -0.98
CA ALA A 350 -9.35 -7.38 -0.33
C ALA A 350 -9.14 -7.72 1.15
N PHE A 351 -8.03 -8.37 1.49
CA PHE A 351 -7.66 -8.66 2.86
C PHE A 351 -7.40 -7.38 3.67
N LEU A 352 -6.54 -6.48 3.18
CA LEU A 352 -6.19 -5.24 3.89
C LEU A 352 -7.40 -4.30 4.06
N LEU A 353 -8.32 -4.26 3.10
CA LEU A 353 -9.54 -3.47 3.18
C LEU A 353 -10.65 -4.14 4.00
N ASP A 354 -10.41 -5.36 4.50
CA ASP A 354 -11.41 -6.17 5.21
C ASP A 354 -12.64 -6.49 4.35
N ASP A 355 -12.43 -6.63 3.03
CA ASP A 355 -13.48 -6.95 2.06
C ASP A 355 -13.46 -8.45 1.72
N PHE A 356 -14.20 -9.22 2.52
CA PHE A 356 -14.28 -10.67 2.32
C PHE A 356 -15.01 -11.04 1.02
N ARG A 357 -15.92 -10.19 0.57
CA ARG A 357 -16.64 -10.40 -0.68
C ARG A 357 -15.70 -10.33 -1.89
N ASP A 358 -14.90 -9.30 -1.97
CA ASP A 358 -13.89 -9.17 -3.02
C ASP A 358 -12.82 -10.25 -2.93
N PHE A 359 -12.47 -10.67 -1.71
CA PHE A 359 -11.58 -11.80 -1.49
C PHE A 359 -12.13 -13.10 -2.11
N THR A 360 -13.41 -13.40 -1.89
CA THR A 360 -14.05 -14.59 -2.50
C THR A 360 -14.08 -14.52 -4.01
N ASN A 361 -14.32 -13.33 -4.56
CA ASN A 361 -14.36 -13.12 -6.01
C ASN A 361 -13.00 -13.38 -6.68
N CYS A 362 -11.88 -13.14 -5.97
CA CYS A 362 -10.54 -13.41 -6.49
C CYS A 362 -10.30 -14.91 -6.75
N LEU A 363 -10.96 -15.79 -6.01
CA LEU A 363 -10.78 -17.25 -6.08
C LEU A 363 -11.74 -17.93 -7.05
N LEU A 364 -12.73 -17.22 -7.60
CA LEU A 364 -13.66 -17.76 -8.56
C LEU A 364 -12.96 -18.14 -9.88
N PRO A 365 -13.35 -19.24 -10.53
CA PRO A 365 -12.93 -19.53 -11.90
C PRO A 365 -13.23 -18.33 -12.81
N ARG A 366 -12.42 -18.10 -13.82
CA ARG A 366 -12.63 -17.04 -14.81
C ARG A 366 -12.79 -17.67 -16.20
N LYS A 367 -13.30 -16.90 -17.16
CA LYS A 367 -13.36 -17.35 -18.55
C LYS A 367 -11.96 -17.71 -19.05
N GLY A 368 -11.75 -18.97 -19.44
CA GLY A 368 -10.48 -19.47 -19.97
C GLY A 368 -9.45 -19.91 -18.94
N GLY A 369 -9.84 -20.04 -17.67
CA GLY A 369 -8.92 -20.57 -16.65
C GLY A 369 -9.48 -20.55 -15.22
N TYR A 370 -8.66 -20.97 -14.30
CA TYR A 370 -9.01 -21.07 -12.89
C TYR A 370 -7.80 -20.82 -11.97
N VAL A 371 -8.12 -20.42 -10.75
CA VAL A 371 -7.12 -20.29 -9.67
C VAL A 371 -6.75 -21.68 -9.17
N PHE A 372 -5.46 -21.94 -8.96
CA PHE A 372 -5.01 -23.19 -8.37
C PHE A 372 -3.89 -22.99 -7.35
N PHE A 373 -3.72 -23.95 -6.45
CA PHE A 373 -2.74 -23.98 -5.37
C PHE A 373 -2.61 -25.39 -4.77
N SER A 374 -1.54 -25.64 -4.04
CA SER A 374 -1.28 -26.96 -3.41
C SER A 374 -2.24 -27.26 -2.25
N SER A 375 -2.21 -28.49 -1.77
CA SER A 375 -2.98 -28.90 -0.57
C SER A 375 -2.54 -28.17 0.69
N GLU A 376 -1.25 -27.86 0.83
CA GLU A 376 -0.72 -27.09 1.96
C GLU A 376 -1.26 -25.65 1.93
N VAL A 377 -1.24 -25.01 0.76
CA VAL A 377 -1.81 -23.67 0.57
C VAL A 377 -3.31 -23.66 0.87
N ARG A 378 -4.04 -24.71 0.52
CA ARG A 378 -5.45 -24.84 0.91
C ARG A 378 -5.60 -24.83 2.44
N GLN A 379 -4.81 -25.64 3.16
CA GLN A 379 -4.89 -25.70 4.63
C GLN A 379 -4.59 -24.35 5.27
N ALA A 380 -3.57 -23.67 4.77
CA ALA A 380 -3.23 -22.30 5.18
C ALA A 380 -4.37 -21.30 4.88
N LEU A 381 -5.01 -21.41 3.72
CA LEU A 381 -6.14 -20.55 3.35
C LEU A 381 -7.37 -20.82 4.24
N GLU A 382 -7.66 -22.08 4.53
CA GLU A 382 -8.72 -22.45 5.47
C GLU A 382 -8.47 -21.89 6.88
N GLU A 383 -7.21 -21.94 7.34
CA GLU A 383 -6.81 -21.36 8.63
C GLU A 383 -6.94 -19.84 8.63
N LEU A 384 -6.50 -19.15 7.57
CA LEU A 384 -6.68 -17.70 7.43
C LEU A 384 -8.16 -17.31 7.49
N ILE A 385 -9.03 -17.98 6.74
CA ILE A 385 -10.47 -17.73 6.73
C ILE A 385 -11.07 -17.95 8.13
N PHE A 386 -10.63 -18.98 8.84
CA PHE A 386 -11.07 -19.26 10.19
C PHE A 386 -10.67 -18.15 11.16
N ILE A 387 -9.42 -17.71 11.16
CA ILE A 387 -8.92 -16.64 12.03
C ILE A 387 -9.57 -15.31 11.67
N TRP A 388 -9.63 -14.99 10.39
CA TRP A 388 -10.08 -13.68 9.90
C TRP A 388 -11.61 -13.51 10.02
N ARG A 389 -12.41 -14.51 9.67
CA ARG A 389 -13.85 -14.38 9.55
C ARG A 389 -14.65 -15.22 10.56
N TRP A 390 -14.36 -16.52 10.60
CA TRP A 390 -15.18 -17.44 11.35
C TRP A 390 -15.25 -17.12 12.85
N ARG A 391 -14.12 -16.82 13.46
CA ARG A 391 -14.08 -16.44 14.88
C ARG A 391 -14.94 -15.22 15.20
N ARG A 392 -15.04 -14.26 14.29
CA ARG A 392 -15.85 -13.04 14.47
C ARG A 392 -17.35 -13.30 14.44
N MET A 393 -17.80 -14.34 13.73
CA MET A 393 -19.21 -14.73 13.67
C MET A 393 -19.72 -15.35 14.97
N GLY A 394 -18.84 -15.73 15.89
CA GLY A 394 -19.22 -16.39 17.13
C GLY A 394 -19.97 -17.72 16.93
N ILE A 395 -19.68 -18.43 15.84
CA ILE A 395 -20.30 -19.69 15.48
C ILE A 395 -19.34 -20.84 15.86
N PRO A 396 -19.83 -21.94 16.46
CA PRO A 396 -19.00 -23.10 16.80
C PRO A 396 -18.28 -23.69 15.59
N LYS A 397 -17.02 -24.13 15.78
CA LYS A 397 -16.16 -24.63 14.71
C LYS A 397 -16.77 -25.84 13.97
N GLU A 398 -17.51 -26.67 14.69
CA GLU A 398 -18.17 -27.86 14.16
C GLU A 398 -19.18 -27.53 13.05
N LYS A 399 -19.80 -26.34 13.11
CA LYS A 399 -20.73 -25.87 12.07
C LYS A 399 -20.03 -25.43 10.78
N LEU A 400 -18.73 -25.17 10.81
CA LEU A 400 -17.93 -24.88 9.60
C LEU A 400 -17.84 -26.11 8.68
N ASP A 401 -17.87 -27.31 9.26
CA ASP A 401 -17.80 -28.54 8.47
C ASP A 401 -19.01 -28.74 7.54
N ALA A 402 -20.16 -28.22 7.91
CA ALA A 402 -21.33 -28.20 7.03
C ALA A 402 -21.09 -27.32 5.79
N ILE A 403 -20.51 -26.11 5.99
CA ILE A 403 -20.16 -25.21 4.88
C ILE A 403 -19.11 -25.86 3.97
N LYS A 404 -18.05 -26.44 4.55
CA LYS A 404 -17.00 -27.15 3.80
C LYS A 404 -17.59 -28.30 2.97
N SER A 405 -18.43 -29.11 3.59
CA SER A 405 -19.06 -30.26 2.94
C SER A 405 -19.95 -29.85 1.77
N VAL A 406 -20.81 -28.82 1.96
CA VAL A 406 -21.66 -28.29 0.88
C VAL A 406 -20.81 -27.57 -0.18
N GLY A 407 -19.75 -26.87 0.22
CA GLY A 407 -18.78 -26.26 -0.72
C GLY A 407 -18.13 -27.32 -1.62
N ASN A 408 -17.74 -28.47 -1.06
CA ASN A 408 -17.22 -29.59 -1.85
C ASN A 408 -18.27 -30.14 -2.82
N ILE A 409 -19.53 -30.29 -2.39
CA ILE A 409 -20.64 -30.70 -3.27
C ILE A 409 -20.78 -29.73 -4.46
N ILE A 410 -20.80 -28.42 -4.20
CA ILE A 410 -20.89 -27.40 -5.24
C ILE A 410 -19.72 -27.51 -6.21
N ALA A 411 -18.50 -27.68 -5.73
CA ALA A 411 -17.31 -27.84 -6.55
C ALA A 411 -17.42 -29.04 -7.48
N LYS A 412 -17.84 -30.22 -6.97
CA LYS A 412 -18.01 -31.44 -7.75
C LYS A 412 -19.08 -31.30 -8.80
N ILE A 413 -20.24 -30.71 -8.47
CA ILE A 413 -21.32 -30.42 -9.46
C ILE A 413 -20.81 -29.45 -10.55
N SER A 414 -19.92 -28.50 -10.14
CA SER A 414 -19.39 -27.45 -11.01
C SER A 414 -18.19 -27.88 -11.85
N ARG A 415 -17.65 -29.10 -11.68
CA ARG A 415 -16.39 -29.58 -12.31
C ARG A 415 -16.33 -29.33 -13.82
N ASN A 416 -17.43 -29.58 -14.52
CA ASN A 416 -17.52 -29.40 -15.96
C ASN A 416 -18.15 -28.04 -16.36
N ASN A 417 -18.86 -27.40 -15.47
CA ASN A 417 -19.55 -26.15 -15.72
C ASN A 417 -19.72 -25.35 -14.42
N ALA A 418 -18.93 -24.27 -14.26
CA ALA A 418 -18.93 -23.44 -13.08
C ALA A 418 -20.21 -22.58 -12.86
N SER A 419 -21.27 -22.81 -13.65
CA SER A 419 -22.49 -21.98 -13.60
C SER A 419 -23.17 -21.97 -12.24
N LEU A 420 -23.15 -23.09 -11.51
CA LEU A 420 -23.73 -23.15 -10.15
C LEU A 420 -22.93 -22.36 -9.13
N LEU A 421 -21.60 -22.38 -9.26
CA LEU A 421 -20.71 -21.60 -8.42
C LEU A 421 -20.93 -20.10 -8.64
N TYR A 422 -21.00 -19.66 -9.91
CA TYR A 422 -21.34 -18.27 -10.23
C TYR A 422 -22.76 -17.89 -9.80
N LYS A 423 -23.70 -18.82 -9.85
CA LYS A 423 -25.07 -18.58 -9.41
C LYS A 423 -25.11 -18.33 -7.90
N MET A 424 -24.38 -19.15 -7.10
CA MET A 424 -24.24 -18.94 -5.67
C MET A 424 -23.59 -17.59 -5.36
N ASP A 425 -22.54 -17.25 -6.10
CA ASP A 425 -21.86 -15.96 -5.96
C ASP A 425 -22.78 -14.76 -6.21
N LYS A 426 -23.64 -14.84 -7.22
CA LYS A 426 -24.53 -13.73 -7.63
C LYS A 426 -25.77 -13.54 -6.76
N VAL A 427 -26.01 -14.41 -5.80
CA VAL A 427 -27.16 -14.32 -4.88
C VAL A 427 -27.13 -13.01 -4.10
N ARG A 428 -28.23 -12.26 -4.14
CA ARG A 428 -28.39 -10.97 -3.45
C ARG A 428 -29.51 -10.93 -2.43
N ALA A 429 -30.41 -11.93 -2.48
CA ALA A 429 -31.54 -12.07 -1.57
C ALA A 429 -31.54 -13.47 -0.94
N VAL A 430 -32.07 -13.57 0.28
CA VAL A 430 -32.14 -14.84 1.01
C VAL A 430 -33.02 -15.88 0.29
N GLU A 431 -34.05 -15.43 -0.41
CA GLU A 431 -34.93 -16.29 -1.20
C GLU A 431 -34.19 -16.92 -2.39
N GLU A 432 -33.32 -16.16 -3.03
CA GLU A 432 -32.43 -16.65 -4.09
C GLU A 432 -31.45 -17.69 -3.52
N PHE A 433 -30.91 -17.42 -2.33
CA PHE A 433 -30.02 -18.36 -1.64
C PHE A 433 -30.72 -19.72 -1.42
N TRP A 434 -31.94 -19.71 -0.89
CA TRP A 434 -32.73 -20.93 -0.74
C TRP A 434 -33.03 -21.62 -2.08
N SER A 435 -33.23 -20.84 -3.13
CA SER A 435 -33.45 -21.41 -4.50
C SER A 435 -32.18 -22.14 -4.99
N VAL A 436 -31.00 -21.58 -4.76
CA VAL A 436 -29.73 -22.23 -5.15
C VAL A 436 -29.49 -23.50 -4.32
N LEU A 437 -29.76 -23.49 -3.02
CA LEU A 437 -29.67 -24.71 -2.20
C LEU A 437 -30.59 -25.81 -2.66
N ARG A 438 -31.82 -25.48 -3.07
CA ARG A 438 -32.77 -26.48 -3.70
C ARG A 438 -32.23 -27.01 -5.00
N GLU A 439 -31.58 -26.19 -5.83
CA GLU A 439 -30.95 -26.66 -7.07
C GLU A 439 -29.79 -27.61 -6.78
N ILE A 440 -28.96 -27.32 -5.77
CA ILE A 440 -27.89 -28.21 -5.32
C ILE A 440 -28.49 -29.57 -4.92
N ALA A 441 -29.50 -29.55 -4.05
CA ALA A 441 -30.20 -30.80 -3.61
C ALA A 441 -30.68 -31.66 -4.76
N ARG A 442 -31.26 -31.04 -5.82
CA ARG A 442 -31.72 -31.76 -7.02
C ARG A 442 -30.61 -32.36 -7.87
N LYS A 443 -29.41 -31.77 -7.83
CA LYS A 443 -28.25 -32.21 -8.63
C LYS A 443 -27.44 -33.33 -7.94
N ILE A 444 -27.53 -33.46 -6.63
CA ILE A 444 -26.81 -34.48 -5.86
C ILE A 444 -27.06 -35.92 -6.41
N PRO A 445 -28.31 -36.35 -6.64
CA PRO A 445 -28.56 -37.72 -7.13
C PRO A 445 -27.94 -38.06 -8.51
N GLY A 446 -27.59 -37.03 -9.29
CA GLY A 446 -26.94 -37.20 -10.60
C GLY A 446 -25.42 -37.18 -10.56
N MET A 447 -24.80 -37.14 -9.36
CA MET A 447 -23.36 -37.17 -9.20
C MET A 447 -22.79 -38.60 -9.35
N ASP A 448 -21.50 -38.69 -9.67
CA ASP A 448 -20.81 -39.97 -9.78
C ASP A 448 -20.83 -40.71 -8.44
N GLU A 449 -20.92 -42.04 -8.47
CA GLU A 449 -20.98 -42.88 -7.26
C GLU A 449 -19.79 -42.68 -6.31
N LYS A 450 -18.60 -42.45 -6.87
CA LYS A 450 -17.39 -42.12 -6.09
C LYS A 450 -17.53 -40.80 -5.31
N ASP A 451 -18.11 -39.81 -5.94
CA ASP A 451 -18.32 -38.49 -5.34
C ASP A 451 -19.43 -38.54 -4.30
N LEU A 452 -20.50 -39.31 -4.56
CA LEU A 452 -21.58 -39.53 -3.58
C LEU A 452 -21.08 -40.18 -2.28
N LYS A 453 -20.15 -41.15 -2.36
CA LYS A 453 -19.54 -41.78 -1.16
C LYS A 453 -18.73 -40.84 -0.31
N MET A 454 -18.28 -39.70 -0.86
CA MET A 454 -17.51 -38.70 -0.14
C MET A 454 -18.38 -37.60 0.47
N ILE A 455 -19.67 -37.59 0.24
CA ILE A 455 -20.60 -36.57 0.74
C ILE A 455 -21.19 -37.02 2.05
N LYS A 456 -21.13 -36.14 3.08
CA LYS A 456 -21.87 -36.33 4.30
C LYS A 456 -23.36 -36.17 4.03
N PRO A 457 -24.20 -37.19 4.24
CA PRO A 457 -25.65 -37.14 3.90
C PRO A 457 -26.38 -35.97 4.57
N THR A 458 -26.00 -35.58 5.78
CA THR A 458 -26.63 -34.52 6.58
C THR A 458 -26.09 -33.12 6.31
N ALA A 459 -25.08 -32.99 5.44
CA ALA A 459 -24.37 -31.70 5.25
C ALA A 459 -25.28 -30.55 4.83
N LEU A 460 -26.25 -30.82 3.93
CA LEU A 460 -27.17 -29.80 3.46
C LEU A 460 -28.16 -29.37 4.53
N ASP A 461 -28.68 -30.33 5.32
CA ASP A 461 -29.60 -30.05 6.43
C ASP A 461 -28.90 -29.26 7.54
N GLU A 462 -27.67 -29.62 7.87
CA GLU A 462 -26.82 -28.90 8.82
C GLU A 462 -26.55 -27.45 8.37
N LEU A 463 -26.30 -27.24 7.07
CA LEU A 463 -26.14 -25.92 6.48
C LEU A 463 -27.43 -25.10 6.55
N ILE A 464 -28.57 -25.72 6.20
CA ILE A 464 -29.88 -25.06 6.28
C ILE A 464 -30.16 -24.60 7.70
N GLN A 465 -29.87 -25.46 8.70
CA GLN A 465 -30.04 -25.11 10.09
C GLN A 465 -29.11 -23.95 10.51
N LEU A 466 -27.83 -24.01 10.09
CA LEU A 466 -26.87 -22.95 10.35
C LEU A 466 -27.36 -21.60 9.79
N VAL A 467 -27.83 -21.56 8.55
CA VAL A 467 -28.33 -20.32 7.93
C VAL A 467 -29.55 -19.79 8.69
N LYS A 468 -30.48 -20.66 9.09
CA LYS A 468 -31.64 -20.25 9.91
C LYS A 468 -31.19 -19.66 11.25
N ASP A 469 -30.20 -20.25 11.90
CA ASP A 469 -29.66 -19.75 13.20
C ASP A 469 -28.97 -18.41 13.05
N VAL A 470 -28.20 -18.23 11.95
CA VAL A 470 -27.49 -16.97 11.68
C VAL A 470 -28.47 -15.85 11.31
N VAL A 471 -29.47 -16.13 10.46
CA VAL A 471 -30.51 -15.14 10.06
C VAL A 471 -31.36 -14.71 11.27
N LYS A 472 -31.60 -15.60 12.25
CA LYS A 472 -32.28 -15.23 13.50
C LYS A 472 -31.47 -14.25 14.35
N LYS A 473 -30.14 -14.35 14.33
CA LYS A 473 -29.26 -13.45 15.08
C LYS A 473 -29.08 -12.13 14.36
N GLU A 474 -28.84 -12.18 13.05
CA GLU A 474 -28.59 -11.05 12.20
C GLU A 474 -29.23 -11.28 10.81
N LYS A 475 -30.12 -10.37 10.41
CA LYS A 475 -30.91 -10.50 9.17
C LYS A 475 -30.05 -10.76 7.94
N ASP A 476 -28.90 -10.12 7.86
CA ASP A 476 -27.96 -10.20 6.74
C ASP A 476 -26.83 -11.23 6.92
N GLY A 477 -26.79 -11.93 8.05
CA GLY A 477 -25.75 -12.91 8.36
C GLY A 477 -25.62 -14.08 7.35
N TRP A 478 -26.69 -14.36 6.59
CA TRP A 478 -26.63 -15.35 5.50
C TRP A 478 -25.63 -14.95 4.40
N LYS A 479 -25.31 -13.67 4.24
CA LYS A 479 -24.34 -13.19 3.25
C LYS A 479 -22.93 -13.72 3.55
N GLU A 480 -22.55 -13.72 4.82
CA GLU A 480 -21.26 -14.31 5.26
C GLU A 480 -21.25 -15.81 5.01
N VAL A 481 -22.35 -16.53 5.26
CA VAL A 481 -22.43 -17.97 4.96
C VAL A 481 -22.34 -18.22 3.46
N ARG A 482 -22.98 -17.38 2.64
CA ARG A 482 -22.86 -17.44 1.17
C ARG A 482 -21.41 -17.27 0.73
N ASP A 483 -20.72 -16.24 1.24
CA ASP A 483 -19.35 -15.93 0.85
C ASP A 483 -18.38 -17.03 1.31
N LEU A 484 -18.59 -17.60 2.49
CA LEU A 484 -17.87 -18.80 2.93
C LEU A 484 -18.13 -20.02 2.01
N LEU A 485 -19.38 -20.24 1.59
CA LEU A 485 -19.68 -21.30 0.62
C LEU A 485 -18.97 -21.08 -0.71
N VAL A 486 -18.98 -19.86 -1.23
CA VAL A 486 -18.32 -19.51 -2.49
C VAL A 486 -16.81 -19.76 -2.38
N VAL A 487 -16.18 -19.31 -1.31
CA VAL A 487 -14.74 -19.50 -1.13
C VAL A 487 -14.35 -20.97 -1.00
N TYR A 488 -15.06 -21.73 -0.17
CA TYR A 488 -14.78 -23.18 -0.04
C TYR A 488 -15.07 -23.94 -1.34
N SER A 489 -16.16 -23.59 -2.03
CA SER A 489 -16.47 -24.19 -3.35
C SER A 489 -15.39 -23.90 -4.38
N SER A 490 -14.87 -22.67 -4.42
CA SER A 490 -13.78 -22.28 -5.32
C SER A 490 -12.47 -23.01 -4.99
N MET A 491 -12.16 -23.17 -3.70
CA MET A 491 -10.98 -23.91 -3.24
C MET A 491 -11.04 -25.39 -3.65
N TYR A 492 -12.17 -26.06 -3.43
CA TYR A 492 -12.34 -27.45 -3.84
C TYR A 492 -12.36 -27.62 -5.35
N TYR A 493 -12.97 -26.67 -6.08
CA TYR A 493 -12.95 -26.64 -7.54
C TYR A 493 -11.51 -26.54 -8.07
N ALA A 494 -10.69 -25.65 -7.50
CA ALA A 494 -9.29 -25.48 -7.87
C ALA A 494 -8.49 -26.80 -7.71
N ILE A 495 -8.70 -27.52 -6.61
CA ILE A 495 -8.01 -28.80 -6.35
C ILE A 495 -8.47 -29.90 -7.32
N ASP A 496 -9.77 -30.00 -7.58
CA ASP A 496 -10.32 -31.00 -8.48
C ASP A 496 -9.83 -30.82 -9.93
N LYS A 497 -9.44 -29.60 -10.31
CA LYS A 497 -8.92 -29.24 -11.63
C LYS A 497 -7.40 -29.39 -11.77
N MET A 498 -6.67 -29.58 -10.66
CA MET A 498 -5.22 -29.73 -10.74
C MET A 498 -4.78 -30.81 -11.72
N PRO A 499 -3.84 -30.52 -12.63
CA PRO A 499 -3.27 -31.54 -13.50
C PRO A 499 -2.64 -32.65 -12.63
N LYS A 500 -3.09 -33.89 -12.81
CA LYS A 500 -2.48 -35.03 -12.14
C LYS A 500 -1.06 -35.20 -12.66
N GLY A 501 -0.06 -34.62 -11.98
CA GLY A 501 1.35 -34.67 -12.35
C GLY A 501 2.16 -33.38 -12.14
N GLY A 502 1.55 -32.29 -11.65
CA GLY A 502 2.23 -31.00 -11.48
C GLY A 502 2.89 -30.76 -10.11
N GLY A 503 3.30 -31.79 -9.42
CA GLY A 503 3.82 -31.71 -8.05
C GLY A 503 5.34 -31.59 -7.93
N ASN A 504 6.07 -31.03 -8.93
CA ASN A 504 7.51 -30.70 -8.80
C ASN A 504 7.90 -29.78 -9.97
N GLN A 505 7.70 -28.48 -9.81
CA GLN A 505 8.47 -27.45 -10.53
C GLN A 505 8.66 -26.23 -9.62
#